data_0313aa30682eb3430605f8adb33937e1
#
_entry.id   0313aa30682eb3430605f8adb33937e1
#
_cell.length_a   1.000
_cell.length_b   1.000
_cell.length_c   1.000
_cell.angle_alpha   90.00
_cell.angle_beta   90.00
_cell.angle_gamma   90.00
#
_symmetry.space_group_name_H-M   'P 1'
#
loop_
_entity.id
_entity.type
_entity.pdbx_description
1 polymer ?
#
loop_
_entity_poly.entity_id
_entity_poly.type
_entity_poly.pdbx_seq_one_letter_code
_entity_poly.pdbx_strand_id
1 'polypeptide(L)'
;LLLLAGALFLTGAFVLIERRAPEPIIPLRLFRNRVFSVGNAFAFLAGIAMFGTITFLPVYLQAVKGFSPTESGLALLPAIIGIFSTSITSGQLITRTGRYKIFPVIGAVVMTVAMVLLSRLDVDTPFWQVAIYEYLFGAGLGFTMQTIVTAVQNSVEYRDMGSATSSTTFFRQMGGSVGAAVFGAVLSTRLAHYLVEQLAKAGINPGAGGPPVEA
;
A
#
# COMPACT_ATOMS: atom_id res chain seq x y z
N LEU A 1 -11.93 1.89 20.58
CA LEU A 1 -13.30 2.30 20.29
C LEU A 1 -13.42 3.83 20.13
N LEU A 2 -12.88 4.65 21.04
CA LEU A 2 -12.93 6.12 20.95
C LEU A 2 -12.30 6.67 19.67
N LEU A 3 -11.15 6.14 19.25
CA LEU A 3 -10.48 6.55 18.01
C LEU A 3 -11.30 6.20 16.77
N LEU A 4 -11.94 5.02 16.73
CA LEU A 4 -12.81 4.63 15.63
C LEU A 4 -14.06 5.49 15.56
N ALA A 5 -14.70 5.77 16.71
CA ALA A 5 -15.84 6.67 16.77
C ALA A 5 -15.45 8.09 16.31
N GLY A 6 -14.30 8.60 16.75
CA GLY A 6 -13.75 9.87 16.31
C GLY A 6 -13.48 9.91 14.80
N ALA A 7 -12.88 8.86 14.25
CA ALA A 7 -12.61 8.76 12.81
C ALA A 7 -13.91 8.76 11.98
N LEU A 8 -14.91 7.99 12.41
CA LEU A 8 -16.21 7.95 11.74
C LEU A 8 -16.93 9.31 11.81
N PHE A 9 -16.90 9.95 12.99
CA PHE A 9 -17.47 11.28 13.15
C PHE A 9 -16.82 12.33 12.26
N LEU A 10 -15.47 12.38 12.24
CA LEU A 10 -14.72 13.31 11.41
C LEU A 10 -14.92 13.06 9.91
N THR A 11 -14.98 11.79 9.51
CA THR A 11 -15.28 11.43 8.10
C THR A 11 -16.70 11.87 7.72
N GLY A 12 -17.68 11.65 8.59
CA GLY A 12 -19.06 12.11 8.38
C GLY A 12 -19.16 13.63 8.29
N ALA A 13 -18.50 14.34 9.20
CA ALA A 13 -18.44 15.80 9.20
C ALA A 13 -17.78 16.33 7.93
N PHE A 14 -16.66 15.73 7.50
CA PHE A 14 -15.99 16.08 6.25
C PHE A 14 -16.92 15.94 5.05
N VAL A 15 -17.61 14.80 4.90
CA VAL A 15 -18.54 14.57 3.77
C VAL A 15 -19.71 15.58 3.80
N LEU A 16 -20.23 15.94 4.98
CA LEU A 16 -21.31 16.91 5.11
C LEU A 16 -20.85 18.32 4.71
N ILE A 17 -19.65 18.73 5.14
CA ILE A 17 -19.07 20.02 4.78
C ILE A 17 -18.79 20.07 3.27
N GLU A 18 -18.19 19.01 2.74
CA GLU A 18 -17.82 18.88 1.32
C GLU A 18 -19.04 18.98 0.39
N ARG A 19 -20.19 18.42 0.83
CA ARG A 19 -21.46 18.52 0.09
C ARG A 19 -22.02 19.93 0.00
N ARG A 20 -21.66 20.81 0.93
CA ARG A 20 -22.18 22.19 1.03
C ARG A 20 -21.18 23.24 0.60
N ALA A 21 -19.92 22.87 0.40
CA ALA A 21 -18.87 23.79 0.01
C ALA A 21 -19.12 24.31 -1.42
N PRO A 22 -18.99 25.63 -1.64
CA PRO A 22 -19.06 26.21 -2.99
C PRO A 22 -17.95 25.71 -3.91
N GLU A 23 -16.75 25.49 -3.35
CA GLU A 23 -15.59 24.92 -4.00
C GLU A 23 -15.10 23.71 -3.22
N PRO A 24 -15.66 22.53 -3.47
CA PRO A 24 -15.28 21.32 -2.75
C PRO A 24 -13.85 20.88 -3.12
N ILE A 25 -13.08 20.41 -2.12
CA ILE A 25 -11.73 19.87 -2.30
C ILE A 25 -11.79 18.61 -3.15
N ILE A 26 -12.79 17.75 -2.89
CA ILE A 26 -13.06 16.53 -3.66
C ILE A 26 -14.48 16.62 -4.22
N PRO A 27 -14.67 17.17 -5.43
CA PRO A 27 -16.02 17.30 -6.00
C PRO A 27 -16.70 15.93 -6.15
N LEU A 28 -17.73 15.68 -5.35
CA LEU A 28 -18.45 14.38 -5.34
C LEU A 28 -19.02 14.02 -6.71
N ARG A 29 -19.25 15.00 -7.58
CA ARG A 29 -19.67 14.78 -8.98
C ARG A 29 -18.64 13.98 -9.79
N LEU A 30 -17.36 14.03 -9.43
CA LEU A 30 -16.30 13.29 -10.14
C LEU A 30 -16.44 11.77 -9.93
N PHE A 31 -17.04 11.33 -8.83
CA PHE A 31 -17.29 9.89 -8.60
C PHE A 31 -18.35 9.31 -9.56
N ARG A 32 -19.11 10.13 -10.26
CA ARG A 32 -19.98 9.66 -11.36
C ARG A 32 -19.17 9.26 -12.59
N ASN A 33 -17.95 9.73 -12.72
CA ASN A 33 -17.02 9.31 -13.76
C ASN A 33 -16.39 7.95 -13.36
N ARG A 34 -16.63 6.94 -14.19
CA ARG A 34 -16.15 5.58 -13.94
C ARG A 34 -14.62 5.50 -13.88
N VAL A 35 -13.91 6.26 -14.73
CA VAL A 35 -12.43 6.25 -14.74
C VAL A 35 -11.89 6.85 -13.46
N PHE A 36 -12.47 7.96 -13.00
CA PHE A 36 -12.11 8.59 -11.73
C PHE A 36 -12.33 7.64 -10.54
N SER A 37 -13.52 7.01 -10.44
CA SER A 37 -13.86 6.13 -9.32
C SER A 37 -13.00 4.87 -9.29
N VAL A 38 -12.83 4.20 -10.44
CA VAL A 38 -11.98 3.00 -10.54
C VAL A 38 -10.51 3.34 -10.29
N GLY A 39 -10.02 4.48 -10.82
CA GLY A 39 -8.65 4.95 -10.58
C GLY A 39 -8.36 5.20 -9.10
N ASN A 40 -9.27 5.85 -8.39
CA ASN A 40 -9.13 6.11 -6.96
C ASN A 40 -9.27 4.83 -6.10
N ALA A 41 -10.18 3.92 -6.45
CA ALA A 41 -10.29 2.62 -5.80
C ALA A 41 -9.00 1.79 -5.99
N PHE A 42 -8.43 1.81 -7.19
CA PHE A 42 -7.14 1.17 -7.46
C PHE A 42 -6.01 1.84 -6.67
N ALA A 43 -5.95 3.17 -6.63
CA ALA A 43 -4.96 3.90 -5.85
C ALA A 43 -5.02 3.53 -4.36
N PHE A 44 -6.22 3.36 -3.81
CA PHE A 44 -6.44 2.91 -2.44
C PHE A 44 -5.85 1.49 -2.21
N LEU A 45 -6.17 0.53 -3.09
CA LEU A 45 -5.64 -0.84 -2.99
C LEU A 45 -4.12 -0.89 -3.17
N ALA A 46 -3.59 -0.11 -4.13
CA ALA A 46 -2.15 0.03 -4.31
C ALA A 46 -1.46 0.64 -3.08
N GLY A 47 -2.14 1.56 -2.39
CA GLY A 47 -1.70 2.13 -1.12
C GLY A 47 -1.59 1.07 -0.03
N ILE A 48 -2.60 0.21 0.13
CA ILE A 48 -2.56 -0.92 1.08
C ILE A 48 -1.32 -1.79 0.82
N ALA A 49 -1.12 -2.21 -0.42
CA ALA A 49 0.01 -3.05 -0.80
C ALA A 49 1.36 -2.37 -0.57
N MET A 50 1.49 -1.10 -0.99
CA MET A 50 2.71 -0.33 -0.88
C MET A 50 3.16 -0.15 0.58
N PHE A 51 2.27 0.34 1.43
CA PHE A 51 2.61 0.57 2.84
C PHE A 51 2.77 -0.74 3.62
N GLY A 52 1.99 -1.78 3.26
CA GLY A 52 2.19 -3.12 3.79
C GLY A 52 3.62 -3.61 3.53
N THR A 53 4.08 -3.55 2.28
CA THR A 53 5.43 -4.00 1.91
C THR A 53 6.51 -3.13 2.56
N ILE A 54 6.43 -1.80 2.43
CA ILE A 54 7.46 -0.88 2.97
C ILE A 54 7.59 -0.98 4.50
N THR A 55 6.48 -1.21 5.21
CA THR A 55 6.51 -1.26 6.67
C THR A 55 6.93 -2.64 7.20
N PHE A 56 6.40 -3.73 6.62
CA PHE A 56 6.55 -5.05 7.21
C PHE A 56 7.71 -5.87 6.64
N LEU A 57 8.18 -5.57 5.44
CA LEU A 57 9.34 -6.28 4.88
C LEU A 57 10.64 -6.00 5.64
N PRO A 58 10.98 -4.75 6.05
CA PRO A 58 12.10 -4.52 6.94
C PRO A 58 11.97 -5.25 8.28
N VAL A 59 10.76 -5.36 8.83
CA VAL A 59 10.52 -6.12 10.06
C VAL A 59 10.86 -7.61 9.87
N TYR A 60 10.44 -8.19 8.75
CA TYR A 60 10.81 -9.56 8.39
C TYR A 60 12.34 -9.73 8.26
N LEU A 61 13.00 -8.82 7.54
CA LEU A 61 14.45 -8.89 7.33
C LEU A 61 15.24 -8.76 8.64
N GLN A 62 14.79 -7.90 9.56
CA GLN A 62 15.43 -7.74 10.87
C GLN A 62 15.14 -8.92 11.81
N ALA A 63 13.87 -9.32 11.91
CA ALA A 63 13.46 -10.34 12.88
C ALA A 63 13.82 -11.77 12.44
N VAL A 64 13.76 -12.07 11.13
CA VAL A 64 13.94 -13.42 10.60
C VAL A 64 15.34 -13.62 10.01
N LYS A 65 15.85 -12.62 9.28
CA LYS A 65 17.15 -12.69 8.61
C LYS A 65 18.31 -12.11 9.44
N GLY A 66 18.02 -11.44 10.56
CA GLY A 66 19.02 -10.84 11.42
C GLY A 66 19.72 -9.61 10.83
N PHE A 67 19.09 -8.96 9.82
CA PHE A 67 19.66 -7.76 9.22
C PHE A 67 19.66 -6.59 10.21
N SER A 68 20.67 -5.76 10.12
CA SER A 68 20.68 -4.49 10.84
C SER A 68 19.60 -3.54 10.26
N PRO A 69 19.17 -2.50 11.01
CA PRO A 69 18.23 -1.50 10.48
C PRO A 69 18.70 -0.85 9.18
N THR A 70 20.01 -0.60 9.04
CA THR A 70 20.58 -0.02 7.82
C THR A 70 20.51 -1.00 6.65
N GLU A 71 20.88 -2.26 6.86
CA GLU A 71 20.81 -3.30 5.80
C GLU A 71 19.37 -3.54 5.36
N SER A 72 18.42 -3.60 6.28
CA SER A 72 17.00 -3.77 5.94
C SER A 72 16.43 -2.57 5.18
N GLY A 73 16.91 -1.35 5.43
CA GLY A 73 16.58 -0.17 4.65
C GLY A 73 17.17 -0.22 3.24
N LEU A 74 18.43 -0.61 3.10
CA LEU A 74 19.08 -0.78 1.79
C LEU A 74 18.47 -1.94 0.98
N ALA A 75 17.94 -2.93 1.66
CA ALA A 75 17.26 -4.05 1.02
C ALA A 75 15.99 -3.64 0.26
N LEU A 76 15.40 -2.46 0.51
CA LEU A 76 14.29 -1.90 -0.26
C LEU A 76 14.71 -1.27 -1.61
N LEU A 77 16.02 -1.13 -1.88
CA LEU A 77 16.50 -0.54 -3.13
C LEU A 77 15.99 -1.24 -4.39
N PRO A 78 15.87 -2.58 -4.47
CA PRO A 78 15.31 -3.25 -5.64
C PRO A 78 13.90 -2.77 -5.98
N ALA A 79 13.04 -2.55 -4.96
CA ALA A 79 11.70 -2.01 -5.19
C ALA A 79 11.74 -0.57 -5.75
N ILE A 80 12.63 0.26 -5.22
CA ILE A 80 12.83 1.63 -5.70
C ILE A 80 13.30 1.63 -7.16
N ILE A 81 14.27 0.78 -7.50
CA ILE A 81 14.77 0.61 -8.87
C ILE A 81 13.63 0.13 -9.79
N GLY A 82 12.81 -0.81 -9.33
CA GLY A 82 11.62 -1.27 -10.03
C GLY A 82 10.66 -0.13 -10.34
N ILE A 83 10.32 0.70 -9.35
CA ILE A 83 9.43 1.85 -9.52
C ILE A 83 9.98 2.82 -10.58
N PHE A 84 11.23 3.25 -10.44
CA PHE A 84 11.81 4.23 -11.36
C PHE A 84 11.96 3.70 -12.77
N SER A 85 12.48 2.48 -12.94
CA SER A 85 12.69 1.87 -14.27
C SER A 85 11.38 1.75 -15.05
N THR A 86 10.32 1.29 -14.41
CA THR A 86 9.03 1.09 -15.08
C THR A 86 8.21 2.39 -15.20
N SER A 87 8.34 3.34 -14.28
CA SER A 87 7.72 4.67 -14.43
C SER A 87 8.32 5.43 -15.61
N ILE A 88 9.65 5.39 -15.78
CA ILE A 88 10.32 6.05 -16.90
C ILE A 88 9.94 5.38 -18.21
N THR A 89 10.02 4.04 -18.27
CA THR A 89 9.70 3.30 -19.49
C THR A 89 8.23 3.41 -19.88
N SER A 90 7.30 3.32 -18.95
CA SER A 90 5.88 3.51 -19.21
C SER A 90 5.58 4.93 -19.68
N GLY A 91 6.17 5.94 -19.04
CA GLY A 91 6.03 7.34 -19.44
C GLY A 91 6.49 7.57 -20.87
N GLN A 92 7.66 7.06 -21.25
CA GLN A 92 8.19 7.15 -22.61
C GLN A 92 7.34 6.40 -23.65
N LEU A 93 6.85 5.21 -23.30
CA LEU A 93 5.97 4.46 -24.19
C LEU A 93 4.61 5.15 -24.39
N ILE A 94 4.06 5.72 -23.35
CA ILE A 94 2.80 6.47 -23.43
C ILE A 94 2.95 7.70 -24.33
N THR A 95 4.03 8.46 -24.18
CA THR A 95 4.27 9.64 -25.03
C THR A 95 4.47 9.28 -26.50
N ARG A 96 5.07 8.12 -26.80
CA ARG A 96 5.29 7.66 -28.18
C ARG A 96 4.08 7.00 -28.82
N THR A 97 3.29 6.24 -28.03
CA THR A 97 2.21 5.39 -28.57
C THR A 97 0.81 5.93 -28.31
N GLY A 98 0.66 6.88 -27.37
CA GLY A 98 -0.64 7.38 -26.90
C GLY A 98 -1.46 6.34 -26.11
N ARG A 99 -0.96 5.12 -25.95
CA ARG A 99 -1.69 4.00 -25.33
C ARG A 99 -1.34 3.88 -23.85
N TYR A 100 -2.13 4.48 -22.97
CA TYR A 100 -1.91 4.40 -21.53
C TYR A 100 -2.71 3.31 -20.81
N LYS A 101 -3.81 2.82 -21.40
CA LYS A 101 -4.78 1.92 -20.74
C LYS A 101 -4.21 0.54 -20.36
N ILE A 102 -3.19 0.08 -21.06
CA ILE A 102 -2.62 -1.26 -20.84
C ILE A 102 -1.70 -1.31 -19.61
N PHE A 103 -1.02 -0.21 -19.29
CA PHE A 103 -0.01 -0.18 -18.23
C PHE A 103 -0.58 -0.39 -16.82
N PRO A 104 -1.73 0.19 -16.43
CA PRO A 104 -2.34 -0.11 -15.13
C PRO A 104 -2.69 -1.58 -14.97
N VAL A 105 -3.12 -2.24 -16.07
CA VAL A 105 -3.47 -3.67 -16.05
C VAL A 105 -2.21 -4.52 -15.87
N ILE A 106 -1.17 -4.26 -16.67
CA ILE A 106 0.12 -4.96 -16.53
C ILE A 106 0.68 -4.75 -15.13
N GLY A 107 0.70 -3.50 -14.65
CA GLY A 107 1.20 -3.17 -13.33
C GLY A 107 0.42 -3.86 -12.21
N ALA A 108 -0.92 -3.93 -12.32
CA ALA A 108 -1.77 -4.65 -11.36
C ALA A 108 -1.44 -6.15 -11.32
N VAL A 109 -1.27 -6.78 -12.47
CA VAL A 109 -0.91 -8.20 -12.57
C VAL A 109 0.47 -8.44 -11.97
N VAL A 110 1.47 -7.64 -12.36
CA VAL A 110 2.85 -7.76 -11.86
C VAL A 110 2.90 -7.55 -10.35
N MET A 111 2.21 -6.53 -9.83
CA MET A 111 2.12 -6.27 -8.40
C MET A 111 1.44 -7.42 -7.65
N THR A 112 0.35 -7.98 -8.19
CA THR A 112 -0.35 -9.11 -7.58
C THR A 112 0.55 -10.34 -7.52
N VAL A 113 1.26 -10.66 -8.62
CA VAL A 113 2.22 -11.76 -8.64
C VAL A 113 3.33 -11.53 -7.61
N ALA A 114 3.89 -10.33 -7.56
CA ALA A 114 4.91 -9.98 -6.57
C ALA A 114 4.41 -10.15 -5.12
N MET A 115 3.19 -9.72 -4.81
CA MET A 115 2.59 -9.91 -3.48
C MET A 115 2.39 -11.37 -3.13
N VAL A 116 1.96 -12.20 -4.09
CA VAL A 116 1.85 -13.66 -3.89
C VAL A 116 3.23 -14.29 -3.64
N LEU A 117 4.27 -13.85 -4.34
CA LEU A 117 5.63 -14.32 -4.12
C LEU A 117 6.17 -13.87 -2.75
N LEU A 118 5.95 -12.61 -2.38
CA LEU A 118 6.31 -12.08 -1.05
C LEU A 118 5.57 -12.79 0.08
N SER A 119 4.33 -13.23 -0.13
CA SER A 119 3.58 -14.00 0.87
C SER A 119 4.13 -15.40 1.13
N ARG A 120 5.02 -15.89 0.26
CA ARG A 120 5.67 -17.21 0.38
C ARG A 120 7.11 -17.14 0.91
N LEU A 121 7.50 -15.99 1.46
CA LEU A 121 8.81 -15.84 2.09
C LEU A 121 8.91 -16.74 3.32
N ASP A 122 10.04 -17.45 3.43
CA ASP A 122 10.37 -18.35 4.53
C ASP A 122 11.76 -18.02 5.08
N VAL A 123 12.08 -18.58 6.25
CA VAL A 123 13.37 -18.41 6.94
C VAL A 123 14.55 -18.75 6.02
N ASP A 124 14.41 -19.77 5.17
CA ASP A 124 15.46 -20.24 4.26
C ASP A 124 15.50 -19.49 2.91
N THR A 125 14.55 -18.58 2.64
CA THR A 125 14.52 -17.84 1.37
C THR A 125 15.78 -16.99 1.20
N PRO A 126 16.62 -17.20 0.17
CA PRO A 126 17.82 -16.40 -0.01
C PRO A 126 17.47 -14.95 -0.39
N PHE A 127 18.31 -13.99 0.03
CA PHE A 127 18.04 -12.55 -0.16
C PHE A 127 17.86 -12.15 -1.62
N TRP A 128 18.54 -12.82 -2.58
CA TRP A 128 18.37 -12.49 -4.00
C TRP A 128 16.95 -12.75 -4.53
N GLN A 129 16.23 -13.73 -3.96
CA GLN A 129 14.82 -13.95 -4.30
C GLN A 129 13.95 -12.84 -3.73
N VAL A 130 14.19 -12.41 -2.50
CA VAL A 130 13.50 -11.27 -1.89
C VAL A 130 13.69 -10.03 -2.78
N ALA A 131 14.93 -9.76 -3.21
CA ALA A 131 15.26 -8.63 -4.07
C ALA A 131 14.53 -8.67 -5.42
N ILE A 132 14.38 -9.85 -6.03
CA ILE A 132 13.59 -10.01 -7.27
C ILE A 132 12.11 -9.74 -7.01
N TYR A 133 11.54 -10.26 -5.91
CA TYR A 133 10.14 -10.04 -5.58
C TYR A 133 9.84 -8.58 -5.29
N GLU A 134 10.75 -7.90 -4.61
CA GLU A 134 10.69 -6.45 -4.38
C GLU A 134 10.78 -5.65 -5.68
N TYR A 135 11.71 -6.03 -6.56
CA TYR A 135 11.82 -5.39 -7.88
C TYR A 135 10.52 -5.54 -8.68
N LEU A 136 9.93 -6.73 -8.72
CA LEU A 136 8.65 -6.98 -9.38
C LEU A 136 7.52 -6.15 -8.75
N PHE A 137 7.49 -6.08 -7.42
CA PHE A 137 6.51 -5.26 -6.70
C PHE A 137 6.66 -3.78 -7.07
N GLY A 138 7.87 -3.26 -7.01
CA GLY A 138 8.20 -1.90 -7.42
C GLY A 138 7.88 -1.63 -8.89
N ALA A 139 8.19 -2.59 -9.78
CA ALA A 139 7.86 -2.49 -11.20
C ALA A 139 6.35 -2.39 -11.44
N GLY A 140 5.55 -3.19 -10.72
CA GLY A 140 4.09 -3.09 -10.75
C GLY A 140 3.58 -1.73 -10.30
N LEU A 141 4.11 -1.20 -9.19
CA LEU A 141 3.80 0.15 -8.72
C LEU A 141 4.19 1.22 -9.74
N GLY A 142 5.38 1.14 -10.33
CA GLY A 142 5.85 2.12 -11.31
C GLY A 142 4.99 2.18 -12.56
N PHE A 143 4.52 1.04 -13.07
CA PHE A 143 3.56 0.99 -14.17
C PHE A 143 2.22 1.62 -13.82
N THR A 144 1.77 1.52 -12.58
CA THR A 144 0.43 1.94 -12.17
C THR A 144 0.38 3.39 -11.69
N MET A 145 1.35 3.84 -10.91
CA MET A 145 1.30 5.14 -10.24
C MET A 145 1.11 6.29 -11.22
N GLN A 146 1.98 6.41 -12.21
CA GLN A 146 1.94 7.52 -13.17
C GLN A 146 0.75 7.38 -14.12
N THR A 147 0.46 6.17 -14.56
CA THR A 147 -0.59 5.93 -15.56
C THR A 147 -1.99 6.13 -15.01
N ILE A 148 -2.24 5.81 -13.74
CA ILE A 148 -3.53 6.08 -13.09
C ILE A 148 -3.75 7.58 -12.93
N VAL A 149 -2.75 8.32 -12.45
CA VAL A 149 -2.86 9.77 -12.35
C VAL A 149 -3.19 10.39 -13.71
N THR A 150 -2.46 10.01 -14.76
CA THR A 150 -2.72 10.47 -16.14
C THR A 150 -4.12 10.06 -16.62
N ALA A 151 -4.55 8.83 -16.36
CA ALA A 151 -5.89 8.37 -16.77
C ALA A 151 -7.00 9.16 -16.07
N VAL A 152 -6.84 9.42 -14.78
CA VAL A 152 -7.79 10.21 -13.98
C VAL A 152 -7.82 11.66 -14.47
N GLN A 153 -6.66 12.30 -14.68
CA GLN A 153 -6.56 13.66 -15.22
C GLN A 153 -7.23 13.79 -16.59
N ASN A 154 -6.99 12.84 -17.50
CA ASN A 154 -7.57 12.85 -18.84
C ASN A 154 -9.08 12.55 -18.86
N SER A 155 -9.66 12.12 -17.75
CA SER A 155 -11.09 11.80 -17.64
C SER A 155 -11.94 12.94 -17.07
N VAL A 156 -11.33 14.03 -16.64
CA VAL A 156 -12.00 15.17 -16.00
C VAL A 156 -11.76 16.47 -16.78
N GLU A 157 -12.57 17.49 -16.52
CA GLU A 157 -12.36 18.81 -17.08
C GLU A 157 -11.08 19.46 -16.53
N TYR A 158 -10.47 20.36 -17.31
CA TYR A 158 -9.22 21.04 -16.93
C TYR A 158 -9.28 21.68 -15.54
N ARG A 159 -10.39 22.33 -15.21
CA ARG A 159 -10.62 22.95 -13.89
C ARG A 159 -10.58 21.95 -12.72
N ASP A 160 -10.85 20.65 -12.98
CA ASP A 160 -10.91 19.61 -11.97
C ASP A 160 -9.62 18.78 -11.87
N MET A 161 -8.62 19.05 -12.72
CA MET A 161 -7.38 18.25 -12.76
C MET A 161 -6.62 18.26 -11.43
N GLY A 162 -6.60 19.40 -10.75
CA GLY A 162 -5.99 19.51 -9.42
C GLY A 162 -6.69 18.64 -8.38
N SER A 163 -8.03 18.76 -8.30
CA SER A 163 -8.85 17.95 -7.38
C SER A 163 -8.78 16.47 -7.72
N ALA A 164 -8.69 16.11 -8.99
CA ALA A 164 -8.56 14.73 -9.44
C ALA A 164 -7.22 14.11 -9.03
N THR A 165 -6.13 14.85 -9.16
CA THR A 165 -4.79 14.40 -8.77
C THR A 165 -4.64 14.29 -7.27
N SER A 166 -5.12 15.29 -6.52
CA SER A 166 -5.08 15.26 -5.05
C SER A 166 -5.95 14.15 -4.49
N SER A 167 -7.11 13.87 -5.09
CA SER A 167 -7.96 12.74 -4.71
C SER A 167 -7.23 11.41 -4.87
N THR A 168 -6.54 11.19 -5.99
CA THR A 168 -5.79 9.93 -6.20
C THR A 168 -4.68 9.75 -5.17
N THR A 169 -3.99 10.84 -4.81
CA THR A 169 -2.98 10.81 -3.75
C THR A 169 -3.60 10.56 -2.38
N PHE A 170 -4.72 11.22 -2.08
CA PHE A 170 -5.46 11.04 -0.83
C PHE A 170 -5.93 9.59 -0.65
N PHE A 171 -6.58 9.00 -1.65
CA PHE A 171 -7.04 7.60 -1.57
C PHE A 171 -5.88 6.62 -1.40
N ARG A 172 -4.74 6.86 -2.07
CA ARG A 172 -3.54 6.04 -1.88
C ARG A 172 -3.00 6.12 -0.46
N GLN A 173 -2.91 7.32 0.12
CA GLN A 173 -2.45 7.51 1.50
C GLN A 173 -3.42 6.92 2.52
N MET A 174 -4.71 7.07 2.30
CA MET A 174 -5.75 6.46 3.12
C MET A 174 -5.66 4.93 3.06
N GLY A 175 -5.48 4.37 1.85
CA GLY A 175 -5.20 2.94 1.68
C GLY A 175 -3.97 2.49 2.46
N GLY A 176 -2.89 3.29 2.41
CA GLY A 176 -1.67 3.04 3.17
C GLY A 176 -1.91 2.97 4.68
N SER A 177 -2.64 3.93 5.22
CA SER A 177 -2.98 3.95 6.66
C SER A 177 -3.82 2.75 7.07
N VAL A 178 -4.84 2.40 6.27
CA VAL A 178 -5.67 1.20 6.49
C VAL A 178 -4.83 -0.06 6.38
N GLY A 179 -3.98 -0.16 5.35
CA GLY A 179 -3.08 -1.30 5.13
C GLY A 179 -2.14 -1.51 6.32
N ALA A 180 -1.47 -0.45 6.76
CA ALA A 180 -0.56 -0.52 7.91
C ALA A 180 -1.29 -0.96 9.19
N ALA A 181 -2.50 -0.45 9.43
CA ALA A 181 -3.30 -0.83 10.60
C ALA A 181 -3.75 -2.31 10.53
N VAL A 182 -4.26 -2.77 9.38
CA VAL A 182 -4.72 -4.16 9.19
C VAL A 182 -3.55 -5.14 9.30
N PHE A 183 -2.45 -4.90 8.58
CA PHE A 183 -1.28 -5.78 8.65
C PHE A 183 -0.63 -5.76 10.04
N GLY A 184 -0.59 -4.60 10.72
CA GLY A 184 -0.10 -4.49 12.08
C GLY A 184 -0.95 -5.30 13.08
N ALA A 185 -2.28 -5.23 12.97
CA ALA A 185 -3.19 -6.01 13.79
C ALA A 185 -3.04 -7.53 13.53
N VAL A 186 -2.92 -7.94 12.27
CA VAL A 186 -2.69 -9.35 11.91
C VAL A 186 -1.35 -9.83 12.44
N LEU A 187 -0.28 -9.03 12.28
CA LEU A 187 1.04 -9.39 12.78
C LEU A 187 1.05 -9.53 14.30
N SER A 188 0.52 -8.55 15.04
CA SER A 188 0.49 -8.58 16.50
C SER A 188 -0.32 -9.75 17.04
N THR A 189 -1.49 -10.02 16.46
CA THR A 189 -2.35 -11.15 16.87
C THR A 189 -1.67 -12.50 16.61
N ARG A 190 -1.08 -12.67 15.43
CA ARG A 190 -0.37 -13.90 15.08
C ARG A 190 0.87 -14.11 15.93
N LEU A 191 1.66 -13.05 16.14
CA LEU A 191 2.85 -13.11 16.97
C LEU A 191 2.50 -13.47 18.43
N ALA A 192 1.47 -12.84 19.00
CA ALA A 192 1.02 -13.17 20.35
C ALA A 192 0.59 -14.64 20.47
N HIS A 193 -0.19 -15.15 19.49
CA HIS A 193 -0.63 -16.53 19.49
C HIS A 193 0.54 -17.52 19.43
N TYR A 194 1.49 -17.31 18.51
CA TYR A 194 2.66 -18.19 18.37
C TYR A 194 3.60 -18.12 19.56
N LEU A 195 3.78 -16.94 20.17
CA LEU A 195 4.60 -16.80 21.39
C LEU A 195 4.00 -17.61 22.53
N VAL A 196 2.69 -17.49 22.77
CA VAL A 196 2.01 -18.25 23.82
C VAL A 196 2.15 -19.77 23.58
N GLU A 197 1.99 -20.22 22.33
CA GLU A 197 2.12 -21.64 21.98
C GLU A 197 3.55 -22.16 22.21
N GLN A 198 4.57 -21.38 21.82
CA GLN A 198 5.97 -21.79 21.99
C GLN A 198 6.41 -21.74 23.44
N LEU A 199 5.97 -20.77 24.24
CA LEU A 199 6.22 -20.71 25.68
C LEU A 199 5.56 -21.90 26.40
N ALA A 200 4.33 -22.26 26.03
CA ALA A 200 3.67 -23.44 26.58
C ALA A 200 4.40 -24.75 26.24
N LYS A 201 4.92 -24.90 25.01
CA LYS A 201 5.77 -26.04 24.61
C LYS A 201 7.10 -26.10 25.35
N ALA A 202 7.66 -24.95 25.70
CA ALA A 202 8.89 -24.84 26.48
C ALA A 202 8.67 -25.02 28.01
N GLY A 203 7.44 -25.29 28.46
CA GLY A 203 7.08 -25.44 29.88
C GLY A 203 7.07 -24.13 30.67
N ILE A 204 7.14 -23.00 29.99
CA ILE A 204 7.11 -21.67 30.59
C ILE A 204 5.67 -21.18 30.62
N ASN A 205 5.10 -21.00 31.84
CA ASN A 205 3.73 -20.53 31.98
C ASN A 205 3.66 -19.01 31.71
N PRO A 206 3.03 -18.55 30.61
CA PRO A 206 3.01 -17.13 30.24
C PRO A 206 2.25 -16.25 31.25
N GLY A 207 1.53 -16.82 32.22
CA GLY A 207 0.83 -16.10 33.29
C GLY A 207 1.65 -15.81 34.54
N ALA A 208 2.90 -16.28 34.68
CA ALA A 208 3.64 -16.20 35.94
C ALA A 208 4.61 -15.01 36.07
N GLY A 209 4.57 -14.00 35.18
CA GLY A 209 5.46 -12.84 35.31
C GLY A 209 5.50 -11.85 34.15
N GLY A 210 4.60 -11.93 33.19
CA GLY A 210 4.50 -10.94 32.10
C GLY A 210 3.55 -9.80 32.43
N PRO A 211 3.74 -8.58 31.86
CA PRO A 211 2.76 -7.52 31.99
C PRO A 211 1.42 -8.00 31.40
N PRO A 212 0.27 -7.57 31.95
CA PRO A 212 -1.03 -7.98 31.47
C PRO A 212 -1.17 -7.57 30.00
N VAL A 213 -1.48 -8.55 29.13
CA VAL A 213 -1.87 -8.27 27.75
C VAL A 213 -3.28 -7.70 27.82
N GLU A 214 -3.38 -6.38 27.93
CA GLU A 214 -4.68 -5.70 27.85
C GLU A 214 -5.24 -5.93 26.43
N ALA A 215 -6.45 -6.51 26.40
CA ALA A 215 -7.22 -6.86 25.21
C ALA A 215 -7.86 -5.62 24.53
#